data_a7a9c5b19d738e808545a9b26091f06a
#
_entry.id   a7a9c5b19d738e808545a9b26091f06a
#
_cell.length_a   1.000
_cell.length_b   1.000
_cell.length_c   1.000
_cell.angle_alpha   90.00
_cell.angle_beta   90.00
_cell.angle_gamma   90.00
#
_symmetry.space_group_name_H-M   'P 1'
#
loop_
_entity.id
_entity.type
_entity.pdbx_description
1 polymer ?
#
loop_
_entity_poly.entity_id
_entity_poly.type
_entity_poly.pdbx_seq_one_letter_code
_entity_poly.pdbx_strand_id
1 'polypeptide(L)'
;MDISFKNNKLAKSFNEGAQLVKTHGTLRAKKIRIRMKELRAATSLMDFWPPKSPPDRCHELTKGKRSGQLSVDLDHPYRLIFIPDHDPVPRRDDGGLDWSQVTAIKIIGVEDTHG
;
A
#
# COMPACT_ATOMS: atom_id res chain seq x y z
N MET A 1 11.30 -1.41 1.45
CA MET A 1 11.11 -0.76 0.13
C MET A 1 11.15 0.75 0.28
N ASP A 2 11.48 1.43 -0.78
CA ASP A 2 11.38 2.88 -0.83
C ASP A 2 9.90 3.28 -0.94
N ILE A 3 9.51 4.31 -0.18
CA ILE A 3 8.13 4.75 -0.12
C ILE A 3 8.04 6.23 -0.45
N SER A 4 7.20 6.57 -1.41
CA SER A 4 6.82 7.94 -1.72
C SER A 4 5.30 8.09 -1.55
N PHE A 5 4.81 9.30 -1.76
CA PHE A 5 3.40 9.61 -1.58
C PHE A 5 2.88 10.37 -2.79
N LYS A 6 1.61 10.20 -3.05
CA LYS A 6 0.90 10.83 -4.18
C LYS A 6 1.11 12.34 -4.24
N ASN A 7 1.15 13.00 -3.06
CA ASN A 7 1.38 14.44 -2.97
C ASN A 7 1.92 14.81 -1.59
N ASN A 8 2.34 16.06 -1.43
CA ASN A 8 2.94 16.55 -0.19
C ASN A 8 1.96 16.56 0.99
N LYS A 9 0.69 16.82 0.72
CA LYS A 9 -0.34 16.82 1.77
C LYS A 9 -0.48 15.43 2.39
N LEU A 10 -0.51 14.40 1.55
CA LEU A 10 -0.59 13.02 2.01
C LEU A 10 0.67 12.61 2.78
N ALA A 11 1.85 12.96 2.25
CA ALA A 11 3.12 12.70 2.92
C ALA A 11 3.14 13.31 4.32
N LYS A 12 2.74 14.57 4.44
CA LYS A 12 2.70 15.29 5.71
C LYS A 12 1.76 14.61 6.70
N SER A 13 0.55 14.23 6.25
CA SER A 13 -0.43 13.60 7.14
C SER A 13 0.07 12.24 7.67
N PHE A 14 0.83 11.50 6.87
CA PHE A 14 1.38 10.20 7.27
C PHE A 14 2.62 10.33 8.16
N ASN A 15 3.40 11.39 7.98
CA ASN A 15 4.65 11.58 8.71
C ASN A 15 4.46 12.29 10.05
N GLU A 16 3.31 12.93 10.26
CA GLU A 16 2.96 13.59 11.53
C GLU A 16 1.94 12.75 12.29
N GLY A 17 2.37 12.12 13.39
CA GLY A 17 1.51 11.18 14.14
C GLY A 17 0.21 11.79 14.62
N ALA A 18 0.24 13.05 15.11
CA ALA A 18 -0.96 13.72 15.56
C ALA A 18 -1.95 13.95 14.40
N GLN A 19 -1.44 14.30 13.23
CA GLN A 19 -2.27 14.53 12.05
C GLN A 19 -2.91 13.23 11.57
N LEU A 20 -2.18 12.12 11.66
CA LEU A 20 -2.68 10.80 11.28
C LEU A 20 -3.86 10.40 12.17
N VAL A 21 -3.73 10.59 13.48
CA VAL A 21 -4.82 10.31 14.44
C VAL A 21 -6.01 11.23 14.19
N LYS A 22 -5.77 12.50 13.94
CA LYS A 22 -6.83 13.49 13.67
C LYS A 22 -7.64 13.11 12.44
N THR A 23 -6.98 12.65 11.39
CA THR A 23 -7.63 12.31 10.13
C THR A 23 -8.34 10.95 10.17
N HIS A 24 -7.75 9.96 10.81
CA HIS A 24 -8.20 8.56 10.71
C HIS A 24 -8.70 7.96 12.02
N GLY A 25 -8.51 8.64 13.15
CA GLY A 25 -8.80 8.09 14.47
C GLY A 25 -7.66 7.21 14.97
N THR A 26 -7.70 6.92 16.27
CA THR A 26 -6.60 6.23 16.97
C THR A 26 -6.35 4.81 16.44
N LEU A 27 -7.42 4.02 16.27
CA LEU A 27 -7.29 2.63 15.83
C LEU A 27 -6.71 2.54 14.41
N ARG A 28 -7.28 3.29 13.48
CA ARG A 28 -6.82 3.26 12.08
C ARG A 28 -5.42 3.81 11.95
N ALA A 29 -5.09 4.89 12.68
CA ALA A 29 -3.74 5.44 12.70
C ALA A 29 -2.72 4.40 13.17
N LYS A 30 -3.07 3.62 14.18
CA LYS A 30 -2.22 2.52 14.67
C LYS A 30 -2.00 1.47 13.57
N LYS A 31 -3.06 1.07 12.89
CA LYS A 31 -2.98 0.09 11.79
C LYS A 31 -2.13 0.62 10.64
N ILE A 32 -2.31 1.88 10.27
CA ILE A 32 -1.50 2.53 9.23
C ILE A 32 -0.01 2.47 9.59
N ARG A 33 0.34 2.81 10.83
CA ARG A 33 1.75 2.77 11.27
C ARG A 33 2.33 1.36 11.18
N ILE A 34 1.56 0.35 11.56
CA ILE A 34 2.00 -1.05 11.48
C ILE A 34 2.28 -1.42 10.02
N ARG A 35 1.35 -1.14 9.11
CA ARG A 35 1.51 -1.47 7.68
C ARG A 35 2.68 -0.70 7.06
N MET A 36 2.81 0.59 7.37
CA MET A 36 3.92 1.40 6.86
C MET A 36 5.27 0.85 7.31
N LYS A 37 5.36 0.42 8.56
CA LYS A 37 6.59 -0.18 9.09
C LYS A 37 6.93 -1.48 8.34
N GLU A 38 5.94 -2.33 8.11
CA GLU A 38 6.12 -3.58 7.36
C GLU A 38 6.57 -3.31 5.92
N LEU A 39 5.94 -2.35 5.26
CA LEU A 39 6.28 -1.97 3.89
C LEU A 39 7.70 -1.42 3.78
N ARG A 40 8.11 -0.58 4.74
CA ARG A 40 9.48 -0.05 4.77
C ARG A 40 10.52 -1.14 5.00
N ALA A 41 10.21 -2.10 5.86
CA ALA A 41 11.14 -3.18 6.20
C ALA A 41 11.29 -4.20 5.08
N ALA A 42 10.32 -4.33 4.20
CA ALA A 42 10.34 -5.31 3.12
C ALA A 42 11.43 -4.97 2.09
N THR A 43 12.09 -5.98 1.57
CA THR A 43 13.10 -5.82 0.50
C THR A 43 12.41 -5.59 -0.83
N SER A 44 11.34 -6.33 -1.08
CA SER A 44 10.51 -6.19 -2.28
C SER A 44 9.08 -6.58 -1.93
N LEU A 45 8.18 -6.37 -2.87
CA LEU A 45 6.77 -6.75 -2.70
C LEU A 45 6.62 -8.27 -2.51
N MET A 46 7.59 -9.05 -2.98
CA MET A 46 7.57 -10.53 -2.83
C MET A 46 7.55 -10.97 -1.37
N ASP A 47 7.99 -10.14 -0.42
CA ASP A 47 7.92 -10.45 1.01
C ASP A 47 6.47 -10.65 1.49
N PHE A 48 5.49 -10.16 0.72
CA PHE A 48 4.07 -10.30 1.02
C PHE A 48 3.38 -11.41 0.24
N TRP A 49 4.13 -12.18 -0.55
CA TRP A 49 3.58 -13.27 -1.33
C TRP A 49 3.22 -14.46 -0.45
N PRO A 50 2.15 -15.24 -0.72
CA PRO A 50 1.24 -15.08 -1.85
C PRO A 50 0.16 -14.03 -1.58
N PRO A 51 -0.57 -13.59 -2.63
CA PRO A 51 -1.62 -12.60 -2.48
C PRO A 51 -2.65 -12.98 -1.42
N LYS A 52 -3.10 -11.97 -0.68
CA LYS A 52 -4.09 -12.10 0.41
C LYS A 52 -3.59 -12.89 1.62
N SER A 53 -2.28 -13.06 1.78
CA SER A 53 -1.72 -13.68 2.99
C SER A 53 -1.96 -12.80 4.20
N PRO A 54 -2.58 -13.34 5.28
CA PRO A 54 -2.78 -12.56 6.49
C PRO A 54 -1.44 -12.26 7.19
N PRO A 55 -1.36 -11.20 8.00
CA PRO A 55 -2.43 -10.27 8.34
C PRO A 55 -2.67 -9.15 7.32
N ASP A 56 -1.73 -8.89 6.42
CA ASP A 56 -1.73 -7.73 5.53
C ASP A 56 -2.70 -7.90 4.38
N ARG A 57 -2.86 -9.11 3.90
CA ARG A 57 -3.67 -9.45 2.74
C ARG A 57 -3.33 -8.62 1.52
N CYS A 58 -2.03 -8.40 1.28
CA CYS A 58 -1.54 -7.63 0.14
C CYS A 58 -1.96 -8.29 -1.17
N HIS A 59 -2.62 -7.54 -2.03
CA HIS A 59 -3.03 -8.05 -3.34
C HIS A 59 -3.31 -6.91 -4.33
N GLU A 60 -3.31 -7.26 -5.61
CA GLU A 60 -3.63 -6.32 -6.68
C GLU A 60 -5.13 -6.12 -6.77
N LEU A 61 -5.53 -4.87 -7.04
CA LEU A 61 -6.91 -4.50 -7.30
C LEU A 61 -7.09 -4.52 -8.82
N THR A 62 -8.08 -5.27 -9.30
CA THR A 62 -8.22 -5.56 -10.73
C THR A 62 -9.43 -4.95 -11.39
N LYS A 63 -10.31 -4.30 -10.61
CA LYS A 63 -11.58 -3.78 -11.12
C LYS A 63 -11.50 -2.29 -11.48
N GLY A 64 -11.89 -1.97 -12.71
CA GLY A 64 -12.11 -0.61 -13.16
C GLY A 64 -10.90 0.31 -12.99
N LYS A 65 -11.12 1.46 -12.39
CA LYS A 65 -10.09 2.49 -12.21
C LYS A 65 -9.00 2.09 -11.22
N ARG A 66 -9.19 1.01 -10.47
CA ARG A 66 -8.21 0.53 -9.50
C ARG A 66 -7.18 -0.40 -10.10
N SER A 67 -7.32 -0.77 -11.37
CA SER A 67 -6.35 -1.61 -12.06
C SER A 67 -4.95 -0.98 -11.98
N GLY A 68 -3.97 -1.78 -11.57
CA GLY A 68 -2.60 -1.30 -11.34
C GLY A 68 -2.34 -0.84 -9.90
N GLN A 69 -3.37 -0.79 -9.07
CA GLN A 69 -3.22 -0.47 -7.64
C GLN A 69 -3.15 -1.76 -6.82
N LEU A 70 -2.55 -1.65 -5.64
CA LEU A 70 -2.51 -2.72 -4.65
C LEU A 70 -3.05 -2.20 -3.33
N SER A 71 -3.44 -3.13 -2.45
CA SER A 71 -3.89 -2.76 -1.11
C SER A 71 -3.32 -3.68 -0.04
N VAL A 72 -3.20 -3.13 1.16
CA VAL A 72 -2.99 -3.90 2.39
C VAL A 72 -4.10 -3.53 3.37
N ASP A 73 -4.54 -4.50 4.16
CA ASP A 73 -5.66 -4.31 5.07
C ASP A 73 -5.29 -3.42 6.27
N LEU A 74 -6.24 -2.58 6.64
CA LEU A 74 -6.25 -1.83 7.89
C LEU A 74 -7.38 -2.39 8.76
N ASP A 75 -8.05 -1.54 9.54
CA ASP A 75 -9.28 -1.92 10.22
C ASP A 75 -10.41 -2.05 9.18
N HIS A 76 -11.10 -3.19 9.18
CA HIS A 76 -12.17 -3.45 8.20
C HIS A 76 -13.23 -2.33 8.22
N PRO A 77 -13.67 -1.81 7.07
CA PRO A 77 -13.38 -2.25 5.71
C PRO A 77 -12.28 -1.43 5.01
N TYR A 78 -11.47 -0.70 5.76
CA TYR A 78 -10.48 0.21 5.20
C TYR A 78 -9.20 -0.48 4.78
N ARG A 79 -8.56 0.06 3.74
CA ARG A 79 -7.32 -0.44 3.17
C ARG A 79 -6.39 0.70 2.81
N LEU A 80 -5.10 0.44 2.93
CA LEU A 80 -4.06 1.33 2.45
C LEU A 80 -3.80 0.99 0.98
N ILE A 81 -3.92 1.99 0.11
CA ILE A 81 -3.80 1.82 -1.34
C ILE A 81 -2.45 2.37 -1.80
N PHE A 82 -1.76 1.62 -2.63
CA PHE A 82 -0.49 2.05 -3.21
C PHE A 82 -0.31 1.49 -4.62
N ILE A 83 0.70 2.02 -5.33
CA ILE A 83 1.09 1.56 -6.66
C ILE A 83 2.57 1.28 -6.69
N PRO A 84 3.06 0.39 -7.58
CA PRO A 84 4.49 0.27 -7.82
C PRO A 84 5.04 1.59 -8.34
N ASP A 85 6.17 2.03 -7.78
CA ASP A 85 6.80 3.30 -8.18
C ASP A 85 8.02 3.02 -9.06
N HIS A 86 7.75 2.54 -10.26
CA HIS A 86 8.76 2.19 -11.27
C HIS A 86 8.27 2.60 -12.64
N ASP A 87 9.18 3.03 -13.50
CA ASP A 87 8.89 3.37 -14.89
C ASP A 87 9.98 2.80 -15.79
N PRO A 88 9.67 1.71 -16.53
CA PRO A 88 8.39 1.00 -16.60
C PRO A 88 8.14 0.13 -15.36
N VAL A 89 6.87 -0.16 -15.12
CA VAL A 89 6.46 -1.10 -14.06
C VAL A 89 7.00 -2.50 -14.41
N PRO A 90 7.69 -3.17 -13.45
CA PRO A 90 8.27 -4.49 -13.75
C PRO A 90 7.21 -5.55 -13.97
N ARG A 91 7.33 -6.28 -15.09
CA ARG A 91 6.37 -7.31 -15.50
C ARG A 91 7.07 -8.64 -15.70
N ARG A 92 6.34 -9.72 -15.41
CA ARG A 92 6.76 -11.07 -15.78
C ARG A 92 6.50 -11.29 -17.28
N ASP A 93 7.05 -12.37 -17.81
CA ASP A 93 6.86 -12.72 -19.22
C ASP A 93 5.39 -12.91 -19.59
N ASP A 94 4.56 -13.33 -18.63
CA ASP A 94 3.11 -13.48 -18.83
C ASP A 94 2.33 -12.16 -18.77
N GLY A 95 3.01 -11.04 -18.54
CA GLY A 95 2.40 -9.71 -18.44
C GLY A 95 1.97 -9.31 -17.02
N GLY A 96 1.99 -10.24 -16.06
CA GLY A 96 1.66 -9.95 -14.67
C GLY A 96 2.73 -9.14 -13.97
N LEU A 97 2.34 -8.48 -12.87
CA LEU A 97 3.28 -7.71 -12.06
C LEU A 97 4.34 -8.64 -11.46
N ASP A 98 5.60 -8.27 -11.63
CA ASP A 98 6.71 -9.00 -11.02
C ASP A 98 6.97 -8.48 -9.62
N TRP A 99 6.37 -9.10 -8.62
CA TRP A 99 6.48 -8.70 -7.23
C TRP A 99 7.92 -8.69 -6.72
N SER A 100 8.77 -9.56 -7.25
CA SER A 100 10.17 -9.64 -6.82
C SER A 100 10.99 -8.42 -7.25
N GLN A 101 10.54 -7.70 -8.26
CA GLN A 101 11.23 -6.53 -8.81
C GLN A 101 10.60 -5.21 -8.32
N VAL A 102 9.51 -5.26 -7.57
CA VAL A 102 8.92 -4.05 -6.98
C VAL A 102 9.64 -3.74 -5.69
N THR A 103 10.50 -2.74 -5.71
CA THR A 103 11.34 -2.30 -4.59
C THR A 103 10.99 -0.89 -4.12
N ALA A 104 10.07 -0.23 -4.81
CA ALA A 104 9.59 1.11 -4.48
C ALA A 104 8.10 1.19 -4.73
N ILE A 105 7.38 1.87 -3.83
CA ILE A 105 5.93 2.04 -3.93
C ILE A 105 5.55 3.49 -3.64
N LYS A 106 4.41 3.89 -4.17
CA LYS A 106 3.83 5.22 -3.94
C LYS A 106 2.48 5.05 -3.26
N ILE A 107 2.33 5.64 -2.07
CA ILE A 107 1.08 5.60 -1.32
C ILE A 107 0.07 6.55 -1.98
N ILE A 108 -1.12 6.02 -2.27
CA ILE A 108 -2.20 6.77 -2.91
C ILE A 108 -3.20 7.27 -1.87
N GLY A 109 -3.48 6.50 -0.85
CA GLY A 109 -4.40 6.91 0.20
C GLY A 109 -4.97 5.75 1.00
N VAL A 110 -5.96 6.08 1.81
CA VAL A 110 -6.72 5.12 2.63
C VAL A 110 -8.15 5.14 2.11
N GLU A 111 -8.68 3.98 1.76
CA GLU A 111 -10.00 3.88 1.18
C GLU A 111 -10.76 2.67 1.67
N ASP A 112 -12.08 2.77 1.64
CA ASP A 112 -12.97 1.64 1.74
C ASP A 112 -13.15 1.06 0.34
N THR A 113 -12.49 -0.09 0.08
CA THR A 113 -12.58 -0.76 -1.22
C THR A 113 -13.65 -1.84 -1.24
N HIS A 114 -14.38 -1.98 -0.16
CA HIS A 114 -15.42 -2.98 -0.01
C HIS A 114 -16.70 -2.50 -0.68
N GLY A 115 -17.12 -3.19 -1.66
CA GLY A 115 -18.34 -2.83 -2.39
C GLY A 115 -18.12 -2.30 -3.76
#